data_09fbb5e4213a9ae4f8c1ade93a2492f2
#
_entry.id   09fbb5e4213a9ae4f8c1ade93a2492f2
#
_cell.length_a   1.000
_cell.length_b   1.000
_cell.length_c   1.000
_cell.angle_alpha   90.00
_cell.angle_beta   90.00
_cell.angle_gamma   90.00
#
_symmetry.space_group_name_H-M   'P 1'
#
loop_
_entity.id
_entity.type
_entity.pdbx_description
1 polymer ?
#
loop_
_entity_poly.entity_id
_entity_poly.type
_entity_poly.pdbx_seq_one_letter_code
_entity_poly.pdbx_strand_id
1 'polypeptide(L)'
;PSDDTEKINFEGVKTITNYVFGIANELSLKSEIPFTKTKTTATKSAPKYKVTLGIMPSYADTKDGMHIDGVTDGRPAAVAGIVSGDILIQIGDCKITEVYSYMECLAKLNAGDERDVTVIRNGEKKVFKVKF
;
A
#
# COMPACT_ATOMS: atom_id res chain seq x y z
N PRO A 1 5.67 6.09 -22.68
CA PRO A 1 6.11 7.31 -22.02
C PRO A 1 7.62 7.28 -22.00
N SER A 2 8.26 8.24 -22.67
CA SER A 2 9.72 8.37 -22.73
C SER A 2 10.18 9.33 -21.63
N ASP A 3 11.29 9.00 -20.97
CA ASP A 3 11.97 9.88 -20.01
C ASP A 3 12.88 10.86 -20.78
N ASP A 4 12.23 11.78 -21.51
CA ASP A 4 12.95 12.78 -22.29
C ASP A 4 13.31 13.98 -21.42
N THR A 5 14.49 14.55 -21.64
CA THR A 5 15.01 15.73 -20.92
C THR A 5 14.08 16.94 -21.00
N GLU A 6 13.28 17.04 -22.07
CA GLU A 6 12.31 18.11 -22.28
C GLU A 6 11.15 18.10 -21.29
N LYS A 7 10.91 16.96 -20.63
CA LYS A 7 9.85 16.78 -19.61
C LYS A 7 10.34 17.05 -18.19
N ILE A 8 11.62 17.29 -18.01
CA ILE A 8 12.21 17.54 -16.69
C ILE A 8 11.96 18.99 -16.29
N ASN A 9 11.35 19.18 -15.13
CA ASN A 9 11.21 20.49 -14.53
C ASN A 9 12.54 20.88 -13.83
N PHE A 10 13.48 21.44 -14.60
CA PHE A 10 14.80 21.85 -14.10
C PHE A 10 14.73 22.89 -12.99
N GLU A 11 13.76 23.79 -12.99
CA GLU A 11 13.58 24.77 -11.90
C GLU A 11 13.12 24.06 -10.61
N GLY A 12 12.25 23.07 -10.73
CA GLY A 12 11.85 22.20 -9.62
C GLY A 12 13.04 21.43 -9.04
N VAL A 13 13.85 20.82 -9.91
CA VAL A 13 15.08 20.10 -9.50
C VAL A 13 16.02 21.05 -8.77
N LYS A 14 16.29 22.25 -9.31
CA LYS A 14 17.15 23.27 -8.68
C LYS A 14 16.61 23.68 -7.30
N THR A 15 15.31 23.89 -7.18
CA THR A 15 14.68 24.28 -5.91
C THR A 15 14.86 23.19 -4.85
N ILE A 16 14.59 21.94 -5.21
CA ILE A 16 14.74 20.79 -4.30
C ILE A 16 16.21 20.60 -3.93
N THR A 17 17.12 20.70 -4.91
CA THR A 17 18.56 20.55 -4.66
C THR A 17 19.07 21.62 -3.69
N ASN A 18 18.69 22.88 -3.88
CA ASN A 18 19.07 23.97 -2.97
C ASN A 18 18.52 23.76 -1.56
N TYR A 19 17.28 23.27 -1.44
CA TYR A 19 16.68 22.95 -0.16
C TYR A 19 17.44 21.84 0.57
N VAL A 20 17.72 20.72 -0.12
CA VAL A 20 18.49 19.60 0.45
C VAL A 20 19.92 20.04 0.80
N PHE A 21 20.56 20.82 -0.05
CA PHE A 21 21.89 21.37 0.21
C PHE A 21 21.89 22.25 1.47
N GLY A 22 20.88 23.11 1.64
CA GLY A 22 20.74 23.94 2.84
C GLY A 22 20.67 23.09 4.12
N ILE A 23 19.84 22.04 4.12
CA ILE A 23 19.74 21.12 5.26
C ILE A 23 21.08 20.42 5.53
N ALA A 24 21.72 19.89 4.49
CA ALA A 24 23.01 19.20 4.61
C ALA A 24 24.10 20.12 5.16
N ASN A 25 24.13 21.34 4.67
CA ASN A 25 25.11 22.37 5.14
C ASN A 25 24.86 22.70 6.61
N GLU A 26 23.62 22.96 7.04
CA GLU A 26 23.32 23.22 8.45
C GLU A 26 23.66 22.03 9.35
N LEU A 27 23.42 20.82 8.91
CA LEU A 27 23.76 19.61 9.67
C LEU A 27 25.27 19.44 9.79
N SER A 28 26.03 19.75 8.73
CA SER A 28 27.49 19.62 8.72
C SER A 28 28.19 20.60 9.69
N LEU A 29 27.56 21.72 10.00
CA LEU A 29 28.08 22.72 10.95
C LEU A 29 27.81 22.36 12.42
N LYS A 30 27.00 21.33 12.69
CA LYS A 30 26.70 20.88 14.05
C LYS A 30 27.79 19.94 14.54
N SER A 31 28.36 20.24 15.70
CA SER A 31 29.35 19.36 16.36
C SER A 31 28.78 18.03 16.82
N GLU A 32 27.49 18.03 17.13
CA GLU A 32 26.74 16.81 17.51
C GLU A 32 25.33 16.84 16.91
N ILE A 33 24.93 15.73 16.29
CA ILE A 33 23.56 15.51 15.82
C ILE A 33 22.94 14.50 16.76
N PRO A 34 22.02 14.90 17.67
CA PRO A 34 21.40 13.96 18.59
C PRO A 34 20.52 12.97 17.83
N PHE A 35 20.82 11.69 17.97
CA PHE A 35 19.97 10.63 17.44
C PHE A 35 18.76 10.45 18.35
N THR A 36 17.58 10.84 17.91
CA THR A 36 16.35 10.55 18.61
C THR A 36 15.80 9.22 18.12
N LYS A 37 15.89 8.18 18.96
CA LYS A 37 15.26 6.91 18.67
C LYS A 37 13.74 7.12 18.63
N THR A 38 13.16 7.08 17.44
CA THR A 38 11.71 7.12 17.28
C THR A 38 11.11 5.93 18.03
N LYS A 39 10.08 6.17 18.83
CA LYS A 39 9.29 5.07 19.39
C LYS A 39 8.65 4.34 18.23
N THR A 40 9.26 3.27 17.80
CA THR A 40 8.55 2.26 17.03
C THR A 40 7.45 1.75 17.98
N THR A 41 6.22 2.19 17.79
CA THR A 41 5.07 1.51 18.38
C THR A 41 5.27 0.06 17.97
N ALA A 42 5.49 -0.77 19.02
CA ALA A 42 5.99 -2.11 18.94
C ALA A 42 5.62 -2.78 17.62
N THR A 43 6.61 -3.09 16.82
CA THR A 43 6.49 -4.13 15.82
C THR A 43 6.11 -5.41 16.58
N LYS A 44 4.81 -5.64 16.76
CA LYS A 44 4.33 -7.02 16.72
C LYS A 44 5.03 -7.57 15.49
N SER A 45 5.88 -8.59 15.69
CA SER A 45 6.56 -9.31 14.60
C SER A 45 5.59 -9.37 13.43
N ALA A 46 6.05 -8.95 12.24
CA ALA A 46 5.19 -8.88 11.07
C ALA A 46 4.39 -10.19 11.01
N PRO A 47 3.06 -10.13 11.00
CA PRO A 47 2.24 -11.33 11.08
C PRO A 47 2.69 -12.26 9.94
N LYS A 48 3.02 -13.50 10.27
CA LYS A 48 3.33 -14.51 9.25
C LYS A 48 2.04 -14.81 8.52
N TYR A 49 1.88 -14.23 7.34
CA TYR A 49 0.73 -14.52 6.49
C TYR A 49 0.80 -15.95 5.99
N LYS A 50 -0.24 -16.71 6.23
CA LYS A 50 -0.39 -18.08 5.71
C LYS A 50 -0.97 -18.07 4.30
N VAL A 51 -1.62 -16.98 3.92
CA VAL A 51 -2.34 -16.81 2.66
C VAL A 51 -2.04 -15.44 2.04
N THR A 52 -2.32 -15.31 0.75
CA THR A 52 -2.24 -14.05 0.02
C THR A 52 -3.43 -13.93 -0.91
N LEU A 53 -3.96 -12.73 -1.04
CA LEU A 53 -4.96 -12.42 -2.06
C LEU A 53 -4.31 -12.25 -3.45
N GLY A 54 -3.02 -11.90 -3.47
CA GLY A 54 -2.27 -11.69 -4.71
C GLY A 54 -2.56 -10.34 -5.36
N ILE A 55 -2.71 -9.30 -4.56
CA ILE A 55 -2.90 -7.93 -5.00
C ILE A 55 -1.70 -7.07 -4.61
N MET A 56 -1.51 -5.99 -5.35
CA MET A 56 -0.58 -4.90 -5.03
C MET A 56 -1.42 -3.74 -4.48
N PRO A 57 -1.35 -3.47 -3.16
CA PRO A 57 -2.10 -2.38 -2.57
C PRO A 57 -1.47 -1.03 -2.91
N SER A 58 -2.30 -0.01 -3.12
CA SER A 58 -1.85 1.37 -3.15
C SER A 58 -1.55 1.85 -1.74
N TYR A 59 -0.47 2.61 -1.61
CA TYR A 59 -0.09 3.27 -0.35
C TYR A 59 -0.62 4.71 -0.27
N ALA A 60 -1.41 5.14 -1.26
CA ALA A 60 -2.07 6.43 -1.21
C ALA A 60 -3.20 6.40 -0.16
N ASP A 61 -3.21 7.39 0.73
CA ASP A 61 -4.29 7.56 1.70
C ASP A 61 -5.62 7.83 0.98
N THR A 62 -6.53 6.87 1.04
CA THR A 62 -7.87 7.01 0.50
C THR A 62 -8.88 6.73 1.61
N LYS A 63 -9.92 7.58 1.69
CA LYS A 63 -10.95 7.48 2.74
C LYS A 63 -11.96 6.35 2.48
N ASP A 64 -11.97 5.80 1.28
CA ASP A 64 -13.04 4.92 0.80
C ASP A 64 -12.69 3.42 0.81
N GLY A 65 -11.49 3.07 1.24
CA GLY A 65 -10.96 1.70 1.25
C GLY A 65 -9.54 1.62 0.70
N MET A 66 -9.04 0.42 0.50
CA MET A 66 -7.70 0.17 -0.01
C MET A 66 -7.71 0.00 -1.53
N HIS A 67 -7.10 0.91 -2.27
CA HIS A 67 -6.98 0.81 -3.73
C HIS A 67 -6.05 -0.34 -4.13
N ILE A 68 -6.39 -1.01 -5.22
CA ILE A 68 -5.63 -2.10 -5.82
C ILE A 68 -4.91 -1.56 -7.06
N ASP A 69 -3.59 -1.38 -6.97
CA ASP A 69 -2.76 -0.91 -8.07
C ASP A 69 -2.46 -2.03 -9.08
N GLY A 70 -2.47 -3.28 -8.61
CA GLY A 70 -2.22 -4.43 -9.47
C GLY A 70 -2.75 -5.73 -8.90
N VAL A 71 -2.91 -6.73 -9.77
CA VAL A 71 -3.32 -8.09 -9.42
C VAL A 71 -2.36 -9.07 -10.08
N THR A 72 -1.87 -10.04 -9.31
CA THR A 72 -0.95 -11.07 -9.80
C THR A 72 -1.73 -12.21 -10.44
N ASP A 73 -1.38 -12.56 -11.66
CA ASP A 73 -2.02 -13.66 -12.39
C ASP A 73 -1.93 -14.99 -11.64
N GLY A 74 -3.00 -15.77 -11.74
CA GLY A 74 -3.11 -17.08 -11.09
C GLY A 74 -3.26 -17.03 -9.56
N ARG A 75 -3.30 -15.86 -8.94
CA ARG A 75 -3.56 -15.70 -7.51
C ARG A 75 -5.06 -15.55 -7.23
N PRO A 76 -5.50 -15.75 -5.97
CA PRO A 76 -6.92 -15.76 -5.61
C PRO A 76 -7.73 -14.57 -6.13
N ALA A 77 -7.18 -13.35 -6.08
CA ALA A 77 -7.85 -12.17 -6.60
C ALA A 77 -8.11 -12.25 -8.12
N ALA A 78 -7.07 -12.62 -8.90
CA ALA A 78 -7.18 -12.74 -10.35
C ALA A 78 -8.18 -13.82 -10.73
N VAL A 79 -8.12 -14.99 -10.09
CA VAL A 79 -9.04 -16.12 -10.31
C VAL A 79 -10.49 -15.73 -10.03
N ALA A 80 -10.72 -14.92 -9.00
CA ALA A 80 -12.04 -14.43 -8.65
C ALA A 80 -12.56 -13.29 -9.56
N GLY A 81 -11.68 -12.67 -10.38
CA GLY A 81 -12.06 -11.58 -11.27
C GLY A 81 -11.92 -10.18 -10.67
N ILE A 82 -11.16 -10.05 -9.58
CA ILE A 82 -10.72 -8.76 -9.05
C ILE A 82 -9.62 -8.22 -9.97
N VAL A 83 -9.63 -6.92 -10.24
CA VAL A 83 -8.70 -6.27 -11.18
C VAL A 83 -8.07 -5.02 -10.58
N SER A 84 -7.02 -4.53 -11.22
CA SER A 84 -6.44 -3.22 -10.92
C SER A 84 -7.49 -2.11 -11.08
N GLY A 85 -7.46 -1.11 -10.20
CA GLY A 85 -8.43 -0.03 -10.12
C GLY A 85 -9.64 -0.33 -9.21
N ASP A 86 -9.79 -1.56 -8.72
CA ASP A 86 -10.78 -1.86 -7.69
C ASP A 86 -10.38 -1.25 -6.34
N ILE A 87 -11.36 -0.93 -5.51
CA ILE A 87 -11.16 -0.48 -4.13
C ILE A 87 -11.65 -1.58 -3.19
N LEU A 88 -10.74 -2.23 -2.49
CA LEU A 88 -11.06 -3.28 -1.52
C LEU A 88 -11.61 -2.65 -0.24
N ILE A 89 -12.83 -3.05 0.14
CA ILE A 89 -13.51 -2.51 1.32
C ILE A 89 -13.81 -3.56 2.40
N GLN A 90 -13.85 -4.86 2.04
CA GLN A 90 -14.18 -5.91 3.00
C GLN A 90 -13.68 -7.28 2.54
N ILE A 91 -13.24 -8.11 3.50
CA ILE A 91 -12.95 -9.55 3.32
C ILE A 91 -13.68 -10.31 4.43
N GLY A 92 -14.71 -11.06 4.11
CA GLY A 92 -15.58 -11.70 5.11
C GLY A 92 -16.09 -10.68 6.13
N ASP A 93 -15.79 -10.88 7.40
CA ASP A 93 -16.18 -9.96 8.50
C ASP A 93 -15.20 -8.81 8.72
N CYS A 94 -14.06 -8.79 8.03
CA CYS A 94 -13.04 -7.76 8.18
C CYS A 94 -13.33 -6.56 7.28
N LYS A 95 -13.53 -5.39 7.88
CA LYS A 95 -13.58 -4.12 7.14
C LYS A 95 -12.16 -3.68 6.79
N ILE A 96 -11.95 -3.32 5.52
CA ILE A 96 -10.66 -2.87 5.00
C ILE A 96 -10.74 -1.36 4.72
N THR A 97 -9.90 -0.60 5.39
CA THR A 97 -9.79 0.86 5.22
C THR A 97 -8.44 1.28 4.66
N GLU A 98 -7.42 0.47 4.92
CA GLU A 98 -6.03 0.73 4.57
C GLU A 98 -5.22 -0.58 4.56
N VAL A 99 -3.94 -0.50 4.17
CA VAL A 99 -3.04 -1.64 4.06
C VAL A 99 -2.90 -2.41 5.39
N TYR A 100 -2.84 -1.71 6.53
CA TYR A 100 -2.69 -2.38 7.84
C TYR A 100 -3.91 -3.23 8.19
N SER A 101 -5.14 -2.73 7.98
CA SER A 101 -6.37 -3.49 8.22
C SER A 101 -6.47 -4.72 7.30
N TYR A 102 -6.01 -4.60 6.05
CA TYR A 102 -5.88 -5.71 5.11
C TYR A 102 -4.89 -6.76 5.63
N MET A 103 -3.72 -6.33 6.09
CA MET A 103 -2.71 -7.23 6.64
C MET A 103 -3.22 -7.96 7.89
N GLU A 104 -3.89 -7.26 8.81
CA GLU A 104 -4.50 -7.88 9.99
C GLU A 104 -5.58 -8.89 9.64
N CYS A 105 -6.34 -8.64 8.57
CA CYS A 105 -7.35 -9.58 8.09
C CYS A 105 -6.70 -10.85 7.53
N LEU A 106 -5.68 -10.71 6.67
CA LEU A 106 -4.95 -11.85 6.10
C LEU A 106 -4.32 -12.75 7.18
N ALA A 107 -3.85 -12.15 8.28
CA ALA A 107 -3.26 -12.90 9.39
C ALA A 107 -4.25 -13.84 10.08
N LYS A 108 -5.55 -13.61 9.95
CA LYS A 108 -6.62 -14.43 10.53
C LYS A 108 -7.07 -15.56 9.61
N LEU A 109 -6.69 -15.52 8.33
CA LEU A 109 -7.09 -16.49 7.32
C LEU A 109 -6.11 -17.66 7.22
N ASN A 110 -6.63 -18.81 6.81
CA ASN A 110 -5.86 -20.01 6.56
C ASN A 110 -6.01 -20.47 5.11
N ALA A 111 -5.03 -21.25 4.63
CA ALA A 111 -5.13 -21.84 3.30
C ALA A 111 -6.36 -22.74 3.18
N GLY A 112 -7.11 -22.54 2.11
CA GLY A 112 -8.39 -23.23 1.85
C GLY A 112 -9.62 -22.49 2.36
N ASP A 113 -9.48 -21.40 3.10
CA ASP A 113 -10.62 -20.59 3.53
C ASP A 113 -11.29 -19.93 2.31
N GLU A 114 -12.62 -19.99 2.29
CA GLU A 114 -13.43 -19.24 1.32
C GLU A 114 -14.09 -18.07 2.02
N ARG A 115 -13.94 -16.88 1.43
CA ARG A 115 -14.53 -15.65 1.96
C ARG A 115 -15.10 -14.79 0.83
N ASP A 116 -16.14 -14.06 1.16
CA ASP A 116 -16.66 -13.02 0.29
C ASP A 116 -15.74 -11.79 0.37
N VAL A 117 -15.27 -11.34 -0.76
CA VAL A 117 -14.45 -10.14 -0.91
C VAL A 117 -15.26 -9.08 -1.60
N THR A 118 -15.49 -7.96 -0.93
CA THR A 118 -16.25 -6.84 -1.46
C THR A 118 -15.31 -5.75 -1.93
N VAL A 119 -15.49 -5.33 -3.17
CA VAL A 119 -14.77 -4.20 -3.78
C VAL A 119 -15.74 -3.17 -4.32
N ILE A 120 -15.26 -1.94 -4.52
CA ILE A 120 -15.94 -0.92 -5.30
C ILE A 120 -15.24 -0.84 -6.65
N ARG A 121 -16.01 -1.00 -7.73
CA ARG A 121 -15.56 -0.85 -9.13
C ARG A 121 -16.49 0.12 -9.84
N ASN A 122 -15.93 1.22 -10.35
CA ASN A 122 -16.70 2.27 -11.02
C ASN A 122 -17.87 2.82 -10.16
N GLY A 123 -17.66 2.94 -8.84
CA GLY A 123 -18.68 3.41 -7.90
C GLY A 123 -19.69 2.35 -7.43
N GLU A 124 -19.67 1.15 -8.00
CA GLU A 124 -20.57 0.06 -7.64
C GLU A 124 -19.89 -0.97 -6.75
N LYS A 125 -20.60 -1.46 -5.74
CA LYS A 125 -20.12 -2.56 -4.89
C LYS A 125 -20.29 -3.90 -5.64
N LYS A 126 -19.20 -4.67 -5.70
CA LYS A 126 -19.18 -6.04 -6.25
C LYS A 126 -18.62 -6.99 -5.21
N VAL A 127 -19.22 -8.18 -5.13
CA VAL A 127 -18.82 -9.22 -4.19
C VAL A 127 -18.28 -10.40 -4.99
N PHE A 128 -17.09 -10.87 -4.63
CA PHE A 128 -16.43 -12.00 -5.23
C PHE A 128 -16.19 -13.09 -4.18
N LYS A 129 -16.50 -14.34 -4.49
CA LYS A 129 -16.10 -15.47 -3.65
C LYS A 129 -14.65 -15.81 -3.94
N VAL A 130 -13.81 -15.72 -2.93
CA VAL A 130 -12.37 -15.96 -3.04
C VAL A 130 -11.97 -17.13 -2.16
N LYS A 131 -11.22 -18.05 -2.74
CA LYS A 131 -10.58 -19.15 -2.02
C LYS A 131 -9.10 -18.82 -1.83
N PHE A 132 -8.67 -18.76 -0.57
CA PHE A 132 -7.31 -18.41 -0.18
C PHE A 132 -6.36 -19.59 -0.12
#